data_ae8f870c4df05a7bbe073beeb665b26b
#
_entry.id   ae8f870c4df05a7bbe073beeb665b26b
#
_cell.length_a   1.000
_cell.length_b   1.000
_cell.length_c   1.000
_cell.angle_alpha   90.00
_cell.angle_beta   90.00
_cell.angle_gamma   90.00
#
_symmetry.space_group_name_H-M   'P 1'
#
loop_
_entity.id
_entity.type
_entity.pdbx_description
1 polymer ?
#
loop_
_entity_poly.entity_id
_entity_poly.type
_entity_poly.pdbx_seq_one_letter_code
_entity_poly.pdbx_strand_id
1 'polypeptide(L)'
;MGIPDHLTCLMRNLYARQEAIVRTRHGTTNWFQIGKGEHQGCILSPCLFNFYAEYITRNAGLDEAQAVIKIAERNISTLRCADDTTLMTESEEELKSFLMKVKEESEKAGLKLNIQKTKIMASGPITSWQMDWEIMETVSDFIWGGFKNHCR
;
A
#
# COMPACT_ATOMS: atom_id res chain seq x y z
N MET A 1 -16.47 4.15 -5.81
CA MET A 1 -15.85 5.18 -4.96
C MET A 1 -16.53 6.55 -5.03
N GLY A 2 -17.63 6.69 -5.77
CA GLY A 2 -18.47 7.90 -5.80
C GLY A 2 -17.83 9.17 -6.38
N ILE A 3 -16.76 9.02 -7.17
CA ILE A 3 -16.13 10.15 -7.85
C ILE A 3 -16.99 10.51 -9.07
N PRO A 4 -17.41 11.77 -9.21
CA PRO A 4 -18.20 12.21 -10.37
C PRO A 4 -17.47 11.98 -11.70
N ASP A 5 -18.22 11.58 -12.74
CA ASP A 5 -17.67 11.23 -14.06
C ASP A 5 -16.87 12.37 -14.70
N HIS A 6 -17.33 13.62 -14.54
CA HIS A 6 -16.61 14.78 -15.07
C HIS A 6 -15.22 14.95 -14.46
N LEU A 7 -15.04 14.66 -13.15
CA LEU A 7 -13.72 14.69 -12.50
C LEU A 7 -12.85 13.53 -12.97
N THR A 8 -13.42 12.34 -13.13
CA THR A 8 -12.71 11.19 -13.69
C THR A 8 -12.24 11.48 -15.12
N CYS A 9 -13.06 12.14 -15.93
CA CYS A 9 -12.70 12.56 -17.28
C CYS A 9 -11.56 13.60 -17.28
N LEU A 10 -11.64 14.61 -16.42
CA LEU A 10 -10.57 15.61 -16.26
C LEU A 10 -9.25 14.97 -15.85
N MET A 11 -9.28 14.07 -14.86
CA MET A 11 -8.09 13.34 -14.41
C MET A 11 -7.49 12.50 -15.55
N ARG A 12 -8.32 11.76 -16.28
CA ARG A 12 -7.88 10.98 -17.42
C ARG A 12 -7.20 11.84 -18.49
N ASN A 13 -7.75 13.02 -18.79
CA ASN A 13 -7.17 13.96 -19.74
C ASN A 13 -5.86 14.55 -19.22
N LEU A 14 -5.76 14.85 -17.92
CA LEU A 14 -4.54 15.36 -17.30
C LEU A 14 -3.36 14.39 -17.42
N TYR A 15 -3.64 13.08 -17.26
CA TYR A 15 -2.61 12.03 -17.33
C TYR A 15 -2.46 11.40 -18.73
N ALA A 16 -3.31 11.76 -19.69
CA ALA A 16 -3.20 11.29 -21.06
C ALA A 16 -2.03 11.95 -21.77
N ARG A 17 -1.20 11.15 -22.44
CA ARG A 17 -0.10 11.62 -23.31
C ARG A 17 0.93 12.50 -22.60
N GLN A 18 1.19 12.24 -21.34
CA GLN A 18 2.26 12.95 -20.63
C GLN A 18 3.63 12.55 -21.19
N GLU A 19 4.47 13.56 -21.39
CA GLU A 19 5.85 13.39 -21.83
C GLU A 19 6.81 13.99 -20.80
N ALA A 20 7.98 13.42 -20.70
CA ALA A 20 9.03 13.90 -19.80
C ALA A 20 10.38 14.03 -20.53
N ILE A 21 11.21 14.90 -19.98
CA ILE A 21 12.61 15.08 -20.36
C ILE A 21 13.44 15.10 -19.07
N VAL A 22 14.57 14.43 -19.07
CA VAL A 22 15.47 14.42 -17.91
C VAL A 22 16.69 15.27 -18.20
N ARG A 23 16.97 16.22 -17.32
CA ARG A 23 18.19 17.02 -17.35
C ARG A 23 19.26 16.38 -16.48
N THR A 24 20.40 16.06 -17.06
CA THR A 24 21.56 15.54 -16.37
C THR A 24 22.72 16.54 -16.44
N ARG A 25 23.81 16.26 -15.75
CA ARG A 25 25.04 17.07 -15.84
C ARG A 25 25.67 17.05 -17.24
N HIS A 26 25.35 16.03 -18.08
CA HIS A 26 25.90 15.81 -19.41
C HIS A 26 24.97 16.24 -20.54
N GLY A 27 23.80 16.83 -20.20
CA GLY A 27 22.79 17.28 -21.17
C GLY A 27 21.39 16.85 -20.81
N THR A 28 20.48 16.96 -21.77
CA THR A 28 19.09 16.56 -21.64
C THR A 28 18.80 15.34 -22.51
N THR A 29 17.94 14.45 -22.05
CA THR A 29 17.44 13.33 -22.85
C THR A 29 16.51 13.83 -23.98
N ASN A 30 16.17 12.96 -24.91
CA ASN A 30 15.02 13.20 -25.78
C ASN A 30 13.72 13.10 -24.95
N TRP A 31 12.65 13.70 -25.45
CA TRP A 31 11.32 13.53 -24.87
C TRP A 31 10.89 12.06 -24.96
N PHE A 32 10.31 11.57 -23.87
CA PHE A 32 9.75 10.21 -23.84
C PHE A 32 8.38 10.24 -23.17
N GLN A 33 7.50 9.34 -23.59
CA GLN A 33 6.16 9.24 -23.04
C GLN A 33 6.16 8.55 -21.68
N ILE A 34 5.36 9.09 -20.74
CA ILE A 34 5.12 8.47 -19.43
C ILE A 34 3.92 7.52 -19.58
N GLY A 35 4.20 6.21 -19.48
CA GLY A 35 3.16 5.21 -19.63
C GLY A 35 2.34 4.94 -18.38
N LYS A 36 2.96 5.06 -17.19
CA LYS A 36 2.35 4.78 -15.88
C LYS A 36 3.05 5.58 -14.80
N GLY A 37 2.30 5.87 -13.72
CA GLY A 37 2.81 6.52 -12.53
C GLY A 37 2.25 7.93 -12.34
N GLU A 38 2.55 8.49 -11.18
CA GLU A 38 2.16 9.84 -10.79
C GLU A 38 3.38 10.73 -10.68
N HIS A 39 3.19 12.01 -10.99
CA HIS A 39 4.26 12.99 -10.92
C HIS A 39 4.58 13.33 -9.46
N GLN A 40 5.81 13.08 -9.02
CA GLN A 40 6.28 13.51 -7.70
C GLN A 40 6.21 15.05 -7.59
N GLY A 41 5.66 15.52 -6.45
CA GLY A 41 5.46 16.97 -6.21
C GLY A 41 4.14 17.52 -6.76
N CYS A 42 3.32 16.73 -7.46
CA CYS A 42 1.97 17.13 -7.83
C CYS A 42 1.06 17.08 -6.58
N ILE A 43 0.27 18.12 -6.36
CA ILE A 43 -0.66 18.21 -5.22
C ILE A 43 -1.74 17.12 -5.25
N LEU A 44 -2.05 16.56 -6.41
CA LEU A 44 -3.05 15.50 -6.58
C LEU A 44 -2.50 14.10 -6.29
N SER A 45 -1.19 13.89 -6.42
CA SER A 45 -0.59 12.55 -6.31
C SER A 45 -0.86 11.86 -4.96
N PRO A 46 -0.77 12.52 -3.79
CA PRO A 46 -1.12 11.88 -2.52
C PRO A 46 -2.59 11.45 -2.44
N CYS A 47 -3.51 12.27 -2.98
CA CYS A 47 -4.92 11.91 -3.02
C CYS A 47 -5.19 10.72 -3.92
N LEU A 48 -4.59 10.69 -5.11
CA LEU A 48 -4.73 9.59 -6.06
C LEU A 48 -4.14 8.30 -5.50
N PHE A 49 -2.99 8.37 -4.87
CA PHE A 49 -2.39 7.21 -4.19
C PHE A 49 -3.30 6.68 -3.08
N ASN A 50 -3.88 7.56 -2.26
CA ASN A 50 -4.83 7.16 -1.23
C ASN A 50 -6.09 6.47 -1.81
N PHE A 51 -6.64 6.98 -2.91
CA PHE A 51 -7.75 6.31 -3.61
C PHE A 51 -7.36 4.93 -4.14
N TYR A 52 -6.14 4.81 -4.63
CA TYR A 52 -5.61 3.58 -5.14
C TYR A 52 -5.41 2.53 -4.03
N ALA A 53 -4.81 2.95 -2.92
CA ALA A 53 -4.65 2.11 -1.74
C ALA A 53 -6.01 1.68 -1.16
N GLU A 54 -7.01 2.57 -1.14
CA GLU A 54 -8.37 2.27 -0.72
C GLU A 54 -9.04 1.23 -1.63
N TYR A 55 -8.85 1.37 -2.95
CA TYR A 55 -9.37 0.40 -3.92
C TYR A 55 -8.79 -1.00 -3.68
N ILE A 56 -7.47 -1.11 -3.48
CA ILE A 56 -6.81 -2.38 -3.17
C ILE A 56 -7.35 -2.99 -1.88
N THR A 57 -7.46 -2.18 -0.81
CA THR A 57 -7.90 -2.64 0.51
C THR A 57 -9.33 -3.18 0.46
N ARG A 58 -10.24 -2.48 -0.23
CA ARG A 58 -11.64 -2.94 -0.40
C ARG A 58 -11.74 -4.23 -1.20
N ASN A 59 -10.99 -4.33 -2.30
CA ASN A 59 -10.99 -5.56 -3.12
C ASN A 59 -10.35 -6.74 -2.38
N ALA A 60 -9.40 -6.50 -1.50
CA ALA A 60 -8.82 -7.52 -0.63
C ALA A 60 -9.79 -7.98 0.49
N GLY A 61 -10.95 -7.30 0.65
CA GLY A 61 -11.96 -7.64 1.66
C GLY A 61 -11.54 -7.23 3.08
N LEU A 62 -10.73 -6.18 3.20
CA LEU A 62 -10.25 -5.64 4.49
C LEU A 62 -11.16 -4.53 5.02
N ASP A 63 -12.46 -4.61 4.72
CA ASP A 63 -13.43 -3.64 5.21
C ASP A 63 -13.61 -3.78 6.74
N GLU A 64 -13.96 -2.65 7.39
CA GLU A 64 -14.17 -2.56 8.83
C GLU A 64 -15.16 -3.59 9.40
N ALA A 65 -16.07 -4.11 8.55
CA ALA A 65 -17.05 -5.13 8.93
C ALA A 65 -16.44 -6.49 9.30
N GLN A 66 -15.23 -6.79 8.82
CA GLN A 66 -14.50 -8.03 9.10
C GLN A 66 -13.33 -7.82 10.06
N ALA A 67 -13.16 -6.60 10.58
CA ALA A 67 -12.07 -6.29 11.48
C ALA A 67 -12.28 -6.94 12.85
N VAL A 68 -11.30 -7.72 13.27
CA VAL A 68 -11.33 -8.49 14.51
C VAL A 68 -10.83 -7.67 15.70
N ILE A 69 -9.92 -6.71 15.47
CA ILE A 69 -9.33 -5.91 16.55
C ILE A 69 -10.20 -4.68 16.83
N LYS A 70 -10.65 -4.56 18.07
CA LYS A 70 -11.43 -3.40 18.56
C LYS A 70 -10.54 -2.43 19.30
N ILE A 71 -10.46 -1.19 18.82
CA ILE A 71 -9.81 -0.08 19.51
C ILE A 71 -10.85 1.02 19.71
N ALA A 72 -11.13 1.39 20.97
CA ALA A 72 -12.12 2.41 21.32
C ALA A 72 -13.48 2.20 20.61
N GLU A 73 -14.02 0.98 20.68
CA GLU A 73 -15.29 0.54 20.07
C GLU A 73 -15.34 0.52 18.54
N ARG A 74 -14.21 0.79 17.88
CA ARG A 74 -14.08 0.69 16.43
C ARG A 74 -13.35 -0.57 16.04
N ASN A 75 -13.85 -1.24 15.02
CA ASN A 75 -13.17 -2.38 14.41
C ASN A 75 -12.05 -1.85 13.49
N ILE A 76 -10.82 -2.26 13.73
CA ILE A 76 -9.65 -1.84 12.95
C ILE A 76 -8.93 -3.08 12.46
N SER A 77 -8.83 -3.23 11.15
CA SER A 77 -8.05 -4.29 10.48
C SER A 77 -6.79 -3.75 9.83
N THR A 78 -6.80 -2.46 9.49
CA THR A 78 -5.69 -1.82 8.77
C THR A 78 -5.40 -0.42 9.29
N LEU A 79 -4.12 -0.06 9.34
CA LEU A 79 -3.67 1.32 9.50
C LEU A 79 -2.83 1.68 8.28
N ARG A 80 -3.01 2.88 7.75
CA ARG A 80 -2.28 3.35 6.55
C ARG A 80 -1.67 4.72 6.79
N CYS A 81 -0.43 4.87 6.33
CA CYS A 81 0.28 6.14 6.30
C CYS A 81 1.10 6.20 5.02
N ALA A 82 0.64 6.93 4.03
CA ALA A 82 1.21 6.96 2.68
C ALA A 82 1.29 5.54 2.08
N ASP A 83 2.48 5.05 1.78
CA ASP A 83 2.77 3.71 1.26
C ASP A 83 2.90 2.63 2.36
N ASP A 84 3.04 3.03 3.62
CA ASP A 84 3.11 2.10 4.73
C ASP A 84 1.70 1.63 5.13
N THR A 85 1.51 0.33 5.20
CA THR A 85 0.25 -0.31 5.60
C THR A 85 0.52 -1.34 6.69
N THR A 86 -0.22 -1.26 7.79
CA THR A 86 -0.21 -2.28 8.86
C THR A 86 -1.51 -3.07 8.78
N LEU A 87 -1.39 -4.39 8.68
CA LEU A 87 -2.50 -5.34 8.79
C LEU A 87 -2.52 -5.91 10.19
N MET A 88 -3.71 -6.02 10.78
CA MET A 88 -3.89 -6.52 12.14
C MET A 88 -4.95 -7.62 12.16
N THR A 89 -4.63 -8.74 12.78
CA THR A 89 -5.52 -9.90 12.93
C THR A 89 -5.26 -10.58 14.27
N GLU A 90 -6.17 -11.45 14.69
CA GLU A 90 -6.00 -12.28 15.89
C GLU A 90 -5.31 -13.62 15.61
N SER A 91 -5.26 -14.05 14.34
CA SER A 91 -4.65 -15.35 13.96
C SER A 91 -3.60 -15.21 12.85
N GLU A 92 -2.64 -16.13 12.87
CA GLU A 92 -1.59 -16.20 11.86
C GLU A 92 -2.15 -16.55 10.47
N GLU A 93 -3.11 -17.48 10.43
CA GLU A 93 -3.74 -17.93 9.19
C GLU A 93 -4.52 -16.81 8.51
N GLU A 94 -5.24 -16.02 9.31
CA GLU A 94 -5.99 -14.89 8.81
C GLU A 94 -5.04 -13.81 8.27
N LEU A 95 -3.94 -13.52 8.97
CA LEU A 95 -2.94 -12.57 8.51
C LEU A 95 -2.31 -13.02 7.19
N LYS A 96 -1.99 -14.31 7.04
CA LYS A 96 -1.51 -14.88 5.76
C LYS A 96 -2.53 -14.70 4.65
N SER A 97 -3.78 -15.04 4.91
CA SER A 97 -4.85 -14.87 3.92
C SER A 97 -5.00 -13.43 3.46
N PHE A 98 -4.99 -12.48 4.40
CA PHE A 98 -5.11 -11.05 4.09
C PHE A 98 -3.91 -10.53 3.32
N LEU A 99 -2.71 -10.88 3.73
CA LEU A 99 -1.49 -10.46 3.06
C LEU A 99 -1.42 -10.97 1.62
N MET A 100 -1.84 -12.21 1.38
CA MET A 100 -1.93 -12.79 0.04
C MET A 100 -2.94 -12.06 -0.83
N LYS A 101 -4.12 -11.73 -0.30
CA LYS A 101 -5.13 -10.95 -1.03
C LYS A 101 -4.64 -9.55 -1.35
N VAL A 102 -4.02 -8.85 -0.40
CA VAL A 102 -3.45 -7.51 -0.62
C VAL A 102 -2.37 -7.56 -1.70
N LYS A 103 -1.49 -8.58 -1.65
CA LYS A 103 -0.48 -8.79 -2.67
C LYS A 103 -1.11 -8.98 -4.05
N GLU A 104 -2.07 -9.88 -4.19
CA GLU A 104 -2.75 -10.16 -5.45
C GLU A 104 -3.44 -8.91 -6.03
N GLU A 105 -4.20 -8.19 -5.22
CA GLU A 105 -4.89 -6.97 -5.65
C GLU A 105 -3.89 -5.84 -5.98
N SER A 106 -2.79 -5.74 -5.25
CA SER A 106 -1.71 -4.79 -5.55
C SER A 106 -1.04 -5.09 -6.88
N GLU A 107 -0.76 -6.38 -7.18
CA GLU A 107 -0.17 -6.80 -8.45
C GLU A 107 -1.12 -6.55 -9.64
N LYS A 108 -2.42 -6.82 -9.50
CA LYS A 108 -3.43 -6.46 -10.50
C LYS A 108 -3.44 -4.96 -10.79
N ALA A 109 -3.20 -4.18 -9.76
CA ALA A 109 -3.12 -2.73 -9.84
C ALA A 109 -1.74 -2.21 -10.31
N GLY A 110 -0.76 -3.08 -10.53
CA GLY A 110 0.57 -2.74 -11.00
C GLY A 110 1.56 -2.31 -9.91
N LEU A 111 1.21 -2.51 -8.63
CA LEU A 111 2.09 -2.32 -7.49
C LEU A 111 2.67 -3.67 -7.03
N LYS A 112 3.88 -3.64 -6.52
CA LYS A 112 4.52 -4.82 -5.92
C LYS A 112 4.74 -4.61 -4.43
N LEU A 113 4.35 -5.59 -3.63
CA LEU A 113 4.66 -5.62 -2.22
C LEU A 113 6.19 -5.76 -2.04
N ASN A 114 6.77 -4.92 -1.19
CA ASN A 114 8.19 -5.02 -0.85
C ASN A 114 8.36 -5.98 0.33
N ILE A 115 8.58 -7.26 0.05
CA ILE A 115 8.69 -8.32 1.07
C ILE A 115 9.86 -8.04 2.04
N GLN A 116 10.99 -7.55 1.56
CA GLN A 116 12.16 -7.26 2.40
C GLN A 116 11.90 -6.15 3.44
N LYS A 117 11.03 -5.18 3.09
CA LYS A 117 10.61 -4.12 4.02
C LYS A 117 9.42 -4.52 4.88
N THR A 118 8.67 -5.54 4.49
CA THR A 118 7.52 -6.02 5.24
C THR A 118 7.98 -6.81 6.46
N LYS A 119 7.47 -6.46 7.64
CA LYS A 119 7.83 -7.08 8.91
C LYS A 119 6.60 -7.66 9.56
N ILE A 120 6.81 -8.70 10.36
CA ILE A 120 5.74 -9.34 11.13
C ILE A 120 6.02 -9.11 12.61
N MET A 121 4.98 -8.73 13.34
CA MET A 121 5.01 -8.62 14.78
C MET A 121 3.86 -9.40 15.39
N ALA A 122 4.12 -10.16 16.45
CA ALA A 122 3.09 -10.85 17.20
C ALA A 122 3.39 -10.87 18.70
N SER A 123 2.32 -11.05 19.46
CA SER A 123 2.38 -11.19 20.93
C SER A 123 2.75 -12.60 21.41
N GLY A 124 2.92 -13.56 20.52
CA GLY A 124 3.27 -14.95 20.80
C GLY A 124 4.39 -15.49 19.91
N PRO A 125 4.84 -16.73 20.14
CA PRO A 125 5.84 -17.35 19.29
C PRO A 125 5.28 -17.54 17.88
N ILE A 126 5.97 -16.96 16.89
CA ILE A 126 5.67 -17.16 15.46
C ILE A 126 6.71 -18.08 14.86
N THR A 127 6.26 -19.05 14.06
CA THR A 127 7.11 -19.78 13.14
C THR A 127 7.55 -18.90 11.98
N SER A 128 8.71 -19.19 11.39
CA SER A 128 9.22 -18.44 10.24
C SER A 128 8.18 -18.35 9.11
N TRP A 129 7.90 -17.14 8.64
CA TRP A 129 6.99 -16.91 7.52
C TRP A 129 7.75 -16.85 6.20
N GLN A 130 7.23 -17.55 5.21
CA GLN A 130 7.72 -17.48 3.84
C GLN A 130 6.61 -16.97 2.91
N MET A 131 6.98 -16.05 2.05
CA MET A 131 6.15 -15.59 0.94
C MET A 131 7.03 -15.51 -0.31
N ASP A 132 6.59 -16.12 -1.42
CA ASP A 132 7.33 -16.16 -2.68
C ASP A 132 8.79 -16.62 -2.52
N TRP A 133 9.04 -17.63 -1.67
CA TRP A 133 10.38 -18.16 -1.35
C TRP A 133 11.27 -17.21 -0.54
N GLU A 134 10.78 -16.03 -0.17
CA GLU A 134 11.47 -15.10 0.73
C GLU A 134 10.98 -15.27 2.17
N ILE A 135 11.92 -15.22 3.12
CA ILE A 135 11.61 -15.29 4.55
C ILE A 135 11.30 -13.87 5.04
N MET A 136 10.12 -13.71 5.63
CA MET A 136 9.74 -12.44 6.24
C MET A 136 10.34 -12.33 7.65
N GLU A 137 10.91 -11.17 7.95
CA GLU A 137 11.52 -10.91 9.24
C GLU A 137 10.46 -10.70 10.32
N THR A 138 10.62 -11.43 11.43
CA THR A 138 9.81 -11.22 12.64
C THR A 138 10.52 -10.24 13.57
N VAL A 139 9.82 -9.23 14.04
CA VAL A 139 10.37 -8.16 14.87
C VAL A 139 9.55 -7.98 16.15
N SER A 140 10.21 -7.53 17.23
CA SER A 140 9.56 -7.18 18.50
C SER A 140 9.09 -5.73 18.54
N ASP A 141 9.63 -4.88 17.70
CA ASP A 141 9.27 -3.48 17.56
C ASP A 141 9.44 -3.01 16.11
N PHE A 142 8.73 -1.97 15.73
CA PHE A 142 8.89 -1.34 14.42
C PHE A 142 8.58 0.16 14.48
N ILE A 143 9.05 0.90 13.49
CA ILE A 143 8.74 2.31 13.31
C ILE A 143 7.67 2.44 12.24
N TRP A 144 6.54 3.05 12.60
CA TRP A 144 5.46 3.34 11.68
C TRP A 144 5.09 4.83 11.75
N GLY A 145 5.07 5.49 10.60
CA GLY A 145 4.79 6.94 10.56
C GLY A 145 5.73 7.79 11.42
N GLY A 146 6.97 7.33 11.66
CA GLY A 146 7.95 8.00 12.54
C GLY A 146 7.82 7.67 14.04
N PHE A 147 6.83 6.88 14.45
CA PHE A 147 6.62 6.45 15.83
C PHE A 147 7.11 5.01 16.05
N LYS A 148 7.85 4.80 17.13
CA LYS A 148 8.32 3.46 17.52
C LYS A 148 7.21 2.71 18.26
N ASN A 149 6.84 1.54 17.77
CA ASN A 149 5.83 0.66 18.33
C ASN A 149 6.50 -0.58 18.91
N HIS A 150 6.05 -1.02 20.09
CA HIS A 150 6.55 -2.22 20.78
C HIS A 150 5.40 -3.19 21.02
N CYS A 151 5.66 -4.47 20.82
CA CYS A 151 4.79 -5.52 21.34
C CYS A 151 5.08 -5.70 22.84
N ARG A 152 4.04 -5.64 23.67
CA ARG A 152 4.10 -5.96 25.11
C ARG A 152 3.45 -7.29 25.38
#